data_d786be19593afde64f0a1a6c513dc203
#
_entry.id   d786be19593afde64f0a1a6c513dc203
#
_cell.length_a   1.000
_cell.length_b   1.000
_cell.length_c   1.000
_cell.angle_alpha   90.00
_cell.angle_beta   90.00
_cell.angle_gamma   90.00
#
_symmetry.space_group_name_H-M   'P 1'
#
loop_
_entity.id
_entity.type
_entity.pdbx_description
1 polymer ?
#
loop_
_entity_poly.entity_id
_entity_poly.type
_entity_poly.pdbx_seq_one_letter_code
_entity_poly.pdbx_strand_id
1 'polypeptide(L)'
;RRKANAVTGRDLITLDLDNIPAGGTDDVLRRLEALNCGYCVYSTRKHMPAAPRLRVLLPLSRTCSADEYEPCARRMADLIGMELADQTTFEACRLMYWPSCSSDSQYVFHYTDREMLSVDWLLSTYEDWHDITSWPALPGAAALARPAAKQGDPLTKSGVVGAFCRVY
;
A
#
# COMPACT_ATOMS: atom_id res chain seq x y z
N ARG A 1 6.65 -17.36 9.31
CA ARG A 1 6.15 -16.94 8.00
C ARG A 1 5.12 -15.86 8.21
N ARG A 2 5.30 -14.68 7.58
CA ARG A 2 4.31 -13.60 7.61
C ARG A 2 3.05 -14.04 6.88
N LYS A 3 1.91 -13.74 7.49
CA LYS A 3 0.60 -14.03 6.90
C LYS A 3 -0.22 -12.75 6.91
N ALA A 4 -1.02 -12.51 5.89
CA ALA A 4 -1.88 -11.34 5.81
C ALA A 4 -2.82 -11.23 7.03
N ASN A 5 -3.35 -12.35 7.49
CA ASN A 5 -4.24 -12.42 8.66
C ASN A 5 -3.54 -12.24 10.02
N ALA A 6 -2.23 -12.01 10.05
CA ALA A 6 -1.47 -11.72 11.27
C ALA A 6 -1.10 -10.23 11.40
N VAL A 7 -1.52 -9.40 10.45
CA VAL A 7 -1.34 -7.95 10.53
C VAL A 7 -2.39 -7.39 11.48
N THR A 8 -1.93 -6.69 12.51
CA THR A 8 -2.80 -6.03 13.49
C THR A 8 -3.12 -4.58 13.11
N GLY A 9 -2.23 -3.94 12.35
CA GLY A 9 -2.41 -2.58 11.85
C GLY A 9 -1.13 -2.03 11.24
N ARG A 10 -1.24 -0.85 10.66
CA ARG A 10 -0.15 -0.09 10.03
C ARG A 10 -0.25 1.38 10.41
N ASP A 11 0.88 1.98 10.78
CA ASP A 11 0.99 3.42 11.09
C ASP A 11 1.57 4.21 9.93
N LEU A 12 1.90 3.51 8.84
CA LEU A 12 2.48 4.08 7.62
C LEU A 12 1.82 3.45 6.39
N ILE A 13 1.45 4.25 5.40
CA ILE A 13 1.32 3.77 4.03
C ILE A 13 2.73 3.75 3.42
N THR A 14 3.05 2.64 2.76
CA THR A 14 4.33 2.47 2.07
C THR A 14 4.06 2.11 0.62
N LEU A 15 4.60 2.91 -0.32
CA LEU A 15 4.44 2.67 -1.75
C LEU A 15 5.81 2.46 -2.38
N ASP A 16 5.97 1.35 -3.12
CA ASP A 16 7.10 1.13 -4.02
C ASP A 16 6.74 1.65 -5.41
N LEU A 17 7.46 2.66 -5.89
CA LEU A 17 7.29 3.23 -7.21
C LEU A 17 8.41 2.72 -8.12
N ASP A 18 8.16 1.57 -8.75
CA ASP A 18 9.14 0.84 -9.55
C ASP A 18 9.02 1.10 -11.05
N ASN A 19 7.96 1.80 -11.48
CA ASN A 19 7.64 2.04 -12.89
C ASN A 19 7.75 3.53 -13.27
N ILE A 20 8.64 4.27 -12.62
CA ILE A 20 8.86 5.68 -12.92
C ILE A 20 9.59 5.80 -14.28
N PRO A 21 9.12 6.63 -15.23
CA PRO A 21 9.82 6.88 -16.48
C PRO A 21 11.22 7.46 -16.26
N ALA A 22 12.11 7.26 -17.21
CA ALA A 22 13.44 7.86 -17.18
C ALA A 22 13.37 9.38 -16.95
N GLY A 23 14.14 9.87 -15.96
CA GLY A 23 14.12 11.28 -15.56
C GLY A 23 12.88 11.74 -14.77
N GLY A 24 11.93 10.84 -14.45
CA GLY A 24 10.66 11.18 -13.81
C GLY A 24 10.73 11.42 -12.30
N THR A 25 11.90 11.39 -11.68
CA THR A 25 12.06 11.58 -10.22
C THR A 25 11.47 12.91 -9.75
N ASP A 26 11.79 14.02 -10.43
CA ASP A 26 11.31 15.34 -10.03
C ASP A 26 9.79 15.51 -10.20
N ASP A 27 9.20 14.82 -11.16
CA ASP A 27 7.75 14.79 -11.33
C ASP A 27 7.07 14.11 -10.14
N VAL A 28 7.60 12.97 -9.70
CA VAL A 28 7.11 12.28 -8.49
C VAL A 28 7.23 13.17 -7.25
N LEU A 29 8.36 13.86 -7.06
CA LEU A 29 8.55 14.77 -5.94
C LEU A 29 7.53 15.92 -5.95
N ARG A 30 7.24 16.51 -7.12
CA ARG A 30 6.20 17.55 -7.25
C ARG A 30 4.80 17.03 -6.91
N ARG A 31 4.46 15.80 -7.33
CA ARG A 31 3.18 15.16 -6.98
C ARG A 31 3.07 14.92 -5.48
N LEU A 32 4.14 14.48 -4.82
CA LEU A 32 4.18 14.29 -3.37
C LEU A 32 4.01 15.62 -2.62
N GLU A 33 4.69 16.69 -3.06
CA GLU A 33 4.51 18.03 -2.47
C GLU A 33 3.06 18.53 -2.59
N ALA A 34 2.39 18.23 -3.69
CA ALA A 34 1.00 18.64 -3.92
C ALA A 34 0.00 17.97 -2.97
N LEU A 35 0.36 16.83 -2.34
CA LEU A 35 -0.49 16.15 -1.36
C LEU A 35 -0.68 16.96 -0.06
N ASN A 36 0.20 17.90 0.21
CA ASN A 36 0.17 18.78 1.38
C ASN A 36 0.11 18.03 2.74
N CYS A 37 0.68 16.84 2.82
CA CYS A 37 0.84 16.05 4.04
C CYS A 37 2.29 15.70 4.30
N GLY A 38 2.59 15.17 5.49
CA GLY A 38 3.92 14.65 5.83
C GLY A 38 4.26 13.42 4.99
N TYR A 39 5.48 13.35 4.47
CA TYR A 39 6.01 12.19 3.76
C TYR A 39 7.52 12.09 3.88
N CYS A 40 8.03 10.90 3.63
CA CYS A 40 9.44 10.64 3.37
C CYS A 40 9.54 9.80 2.09
N VAL A 41 10.47 10.14 1.22
CA VAL A 41 10.74 9.40 0.00
C VAL A 41 12.24 9.16 -0.14
N TYR A 42 12.60 7.96 -0.56
CA TYR A 42 14.01 7.61 -0.83
C TYR A 42 14.14 6.66 -2.01
N SER A 43 15.32 6.71 -2.64
CA SER A 43 15.66 5.80 -3.72
C SER A 43 15.95 4.40 -3.20
N THR A 44 15.45 3.38 -3.91
CA THR A 44 15.75 1.98 -3.59
C THR A 44 17.07 1.54 -4.23
N ARG A 45 17.60 0.38 -3.82
CA ARG A 45 18.92 -0.11 -4.25
C ARG A 45 19.14 -0.13 -5.77
N LYS A 46 18.09 -0.34 -6.56
CA LYS A 46 18.17 -0.44 -8.02
C LYS A 46 17.86 0.87 -8.73
N HIS A 47 17.76 1.95 -7.98
CA HIS A 47 17.46 3.26 -8.56
C HIS A 47 18.60 3.72 -9.49
N MET A 48 18.22 4.20 -10.66
CA MET A 48 19.10 4.87 -11.63
C MET A 48 18.32 5.99 -12.30
N PRO A 49 18.95 7.08 -12.76
CA PRO A 49 18.25 8.15 -13.47
C PRO A 49 17.48 7.67 -14.71
N ALA A 50 18.00 6.66 -15.42
CA ALA A 50 17.35 6.04 -16.57
C ALA A 50 16.22 5.06 -16.18
N ALA A 51 16.19 4.59 -14.95
CA ALA A 51 15.16 3.70 -14.41
C ALA A 51 14.92 4.03 -12.92
N PRO A 52 14.27 5.16 -12.63
CA PRO A 52 14.07 5.60 -11.25
C PRO A 52 13.22 4.61 -10.45
N ARG A 53 13.60 4.39 -9.20
CA ARG A 53 12.86 3.57 -8.24
C ARG A 53 12.85 4.25 -6.90
N LEU A 54 11.68 4.62 -6.45
CA LEU A 54 11.48 5.35 -5.21
C LEU A 54 10.57 4.57 -4.26
N ARG A 55 10.79 4.76 -2.97
CA ARG A 55 9.88 4.30 -1.93
C ARG A 55 9.36 5.49 -1.17
N VAL A 56 8.05 5.57 -1.08
CA VAL A 56 7.33 6.62 -0.36
C VAL A 56 6.79 6.06 0.94
N LEU A 57 6.99 6.79 2.01
CA LEU A 57 6.42 6.54 3.34
C LEU A 57 5.52 7.71 3.71
N LEU A 58 4.28 7.43 4.06
CA LEU A 58 3.27 8.41 4.46
C LEU A 58 2.81 8.07 5.87
N PRO A 59 3.22 8.84 6.89
CA PRO A 59 2.79 8.61 8.27
C PRO A 59 1.29 8.89 8.41
N LEU A 60 0.60 8.02 9.15
CA LEU A 60 -0.83 8.07 9.34
C LEU A 60 -1.20 8.71 10.67
N SER A 61 -2.30 9.45 10.71
CA SER A 61 -2.81 10.12 11.91
C SER A 61 -3.30 9.16 13.00
N ARG A 62 -3.60 7.91 12.63
CA ARG A 62 -3.92 6.79 13.52
C ARG A 62 -3.50 5.48 12.89
N THR A 63 -3.43 4.44 13.70
CA THR A 63 -3.24 3.08 13.20
C THR A 63 -4.37 2.71 12.24
N CYS A 64 -3.99 2.28 11.06
CA CYS A 64 -4.87 1.77 10.02
C CYS A 64 -4.99 0.25 10.20
N SER A 65 -6.20 -0.29 10.24
CA SER A 65 -6.40 -1.74 10.32
C SER A 65 -5.94 -2.45 9.04
N ALA A 66 -5.81 -3.76 9.09
CA ALA A 66 -5.40 -4.54 7.92
C ALA A 66 -6.39 -4.41 6.74
N ASP A 67 -7.70 -4.28 7.04
CA ASP A 67 -8.76 -4.13 6.04
C ASP A 67 -8.81 -2.71 5.46
N GLU A 68 -8.51 -1.69 6.26
CA GLU A 68 -8.45 -0.28 5.82
C GLU A 68 -7.19 0.02 4.98
N TYR A 69 -6.12 -0.78 5.13
CA TYR A 69 -4.83 -0.45 4.54
C TYR A 69 -4.86 -0.43 3.01
N GLU A 70 -5.43 -1.45 2.37
CA GLU A 70 -5.42 -1.56 0.91
C GLU A 70 -6.20 -0.42 0.24
N PRO A 71 -7.45 -0.08 0.61
CA PRO A 71 -8.14 1.06 0.01
C PRO A 71 -7.40 2.38 0.25
N CYS A 72 -6.84 2.62 1.44
CA CYS A 72 -6.03 3.81 1.72
C CYS A 72 -4.79 3.89 0.82
N ALA A 73 -4.03 2.80 0.71
CA ALA A 73 -2.82 2.75 -0.10
C ALA A 73 -3.12 2.92 -1.60
N ARG A 74 -4.21 2.33 -2.10
CA ARG A 74 -4.67 2.51 -3.49
C ARG A 74 -5.10 3.93 -3.78
N ARG A 75 -5.82 4.58 -2.86
CA ARG A 75 -6.20 6.00 -3.03
C ARG A 75 -4.97 6.90 -3.09
N MET A 76 -3.96 6.64 -2.26
CA MET A 76 -2.72 7.40 -2.33
C MET A 76 -1.94 7.15 -3.62
N ALA A 77 -1.89 5.90 -4.09
CA ALA A 77 -1.27 5.59 -5.38
C ALA A 77 -2.01 6.24 -6.55
N ASP A 78 -3.34 6.34 -6.49
CA ASP A 78 -4.15 7.04 -7.49
C ASP A 78 -3.82 8.53 -7.58
N LEU A 79 -3.63 9.19 -6.43
CA LEU A 79 -3.25 10.60 -6.34
C LEU A 79 -1.81 10.87 -6.82
N ILE A 80 -0.89 9.93 -6.63
CA ILE A 80 0.51 10.05 -7.04
C ILE A 80 0.70 9.59 -8.49
N GLY A 81 0.00 8.55 -8.90
CA GLY A 81 0.09 7.88 -10.18
C GLY A 81 0.06 6.37 -9.99
N MET A 82 -1.10 5.76 -10.18
CA MET A 82 -1.31 4.32 -10.00
C MET A 82 -0.37 3.47 -10.85
N GLU A 83 -0.05 3.95 -12.06
CA GLU A 83 0.84 3.31 -13.01
C GLU A 83 2.30 3.22 -12.54
N LEU A 84 2.69 4.08 -11.63
CA LEU A 84 4.06 4.12 -11.08
C LEU A 84 4.28 3.07 -10.00
N ALA A 85 3.21 2.62 -9.33
CA ALA A 85 3.26 1.76 -8.16
C ALA A 85 3.41 0.28 -8.51
N ASP A 86 4.25 -0.44 -7.75
CA ASP A 86 4.23 -1.90 -7.69
C ASP A 86 2.92 -2.35 -7.02
N GLN A 87 2.15 -3.18 -7.72
CA GLN A 87 0.83 -3.63 -7.25
C GLN A 87 0.91 -4.43 -5.94
N THR A 88 2.05 -5.05 -5.64
CA THR A 88 2.23 -5.79 -4.38
C THR A 88 2.40 -4.87 -3.16
N THR A 89 2.58 -3.58 -3.38
CA THR A 89 2.70 -2.58 -2.31
C THR A 89 1.40 -2.41 -1.52
N PHE A 90 0.26 -2.78 -2.10
CA PHE A 90 -1.06 -2.67 -1.48
C PHE A 90 -1.35 -3.77 -0.45
N GLU A 91 -0.51 -4.81 -0.38
CA GLU A 91 -0.63 -5.85 0.64
C GLU A 91 -0.22 -5.34 2.01
N ALA A 92 -1.13 -5.32 3.00
CA ALA A 92 -0.84 -4.87 4.37
C ALA A 92 0.34 -5.62 5.02
N CYS A 93 0.59 -6.87 4.62
CA CYS A 93 1.71 -7.69 5.13
C CYS A 93 3.02 -7.49 4.36
N ARG A 94 3.06 -6.60 3.36
CA ARG A 94 4.26 -6.37 2.55
C ARG A 94 5.42 -5.87 3.40
N LEU A 95 6.58 -6.50 3.23
CA LEU A 95 7.83 -6.03 3.82
C LEU A 95 8.48 -5.00 2.93
N MET A 96 8.91 -3.91 3.54
CA MET A 96 9.77 -2.93 2.91
C MET A 96 11.18 -3.01 3.51
N TYR A 97 12.18 -2.99 2.64
CA TYR A 97 13.58 -2.96 3.08
C TYR A 97 13.99 -1.55 3.44
N TRP A 98 14.93 -1.43 4.37
CA TRP A 98 15.58 -0.17 4.69
C TRP A 98 16.25 0.45 3.46
N PRO A 99 16.43 1.79 3.45
CA PRO A 99 17.17 2.47 2.39
C PRO A 99 18.56 1.84 2.19
N SER A 100 18.90 1.59 0.95
CA SER A 100 20.25 1.16 0.56
C SER A 100 20.51 1.63 -0.86
N CYS A 101 21.75 2.03 -1.14
CA CYS A 101 22.20 2.36 -2.48
C CYS A 101 23.56 1.70 -2.75
N SER A 102 23.88 1.48 -4.02
CA SER A 102 25.22 1.11 -4.44
C SER A 102 26.13 2.34 -4.41
N SER A 103 27.43 2.13 -4.27
CA SER A 103 28.43 3.23 -4.23
C SER A 103 28.48 4.06 -5.51
N ASP A 104 28.04 3.49 -6.62
CA ASP A 104 27.95 4.09 -7.96
C ASP A 104 26.55 4.60 -8.32
N SER A 105 25.60 4.52 -7.39
CA SER A 105 24.22 4.94 -7.59
C SER A 105 23.99 6.35 -7.06
N GLN A 106 23.08 7.06 -7.71
CA GLN A 106 22.61 8.35 -7.24
C GLN A 106 21.55 8.14 -6.15
N TYR A 107 21.83 8.60 -4.94
CA TYR A 107 20.88 8.54 -3.83
C TYR A 107 19.92 9.73 -3.86
N VAL A 108 18.63 9.44 -3.80
CA VAL A 108 17.56 10.42 -3.64
C VAL A 108 16.95 10.27 -2.27
N PHE A 109 16.83 11.38 -1.55
CA PHE A 109 16.14 11.44 -0.26
C PHE A 109 15.47 12.80 -0.12
N HIS A 110 14.18 12.79 0.17
CA HIS A 110 13.41 13.99 0.45
C HIS A 110 12.34 13.70 1.52
N TYR A 111 12.02 14.67 2.33
CA TYR A 111 10.94 14.57 3.31
C TYR A 111 10.32 15.93 3.59
N THR A 112 9.11 15.91 4.13
CA THR A 112 8.43 17.09 4.64
C THR A 112 7.80 16.78 5.99
N ASP A 113 7.93 17.69 6.92
CA ASP A 113 7.38 17.61 8.27
C ASP A 113 6.06 18.39 8.34
N ARG A 114 5.06 17.87 7.62
CA ARG A 114 3.69 18.39 7.64
C ARG A 114 2.78 17.45 8.43
N GLU A 115 1.50 17.80 8.55
CA GLU A 115 0.52 16.97 9.23
C GLU A 115 0.48 15.53 8.67
N MET A 116 0.24 14.57 9.57
CA MET A 116 0.09 13.18 9.21
C MET A 116 -1.15 12.98 8.34
N LEU A 117 -1.09 12.02 7.43
CA LEU A 117 -2.17 11.69 6.54
C LEU A 117 -3.37 11.10 7.30
N SER A 118 -4.54 11.71 7.16
CA SER A 118 -5.74 11.23 7.83
C SER A 118 -6.29 9.95 7.17
N VAL A 119 -6.35 8.88 7.95
CA VAL A 119 -6.98 7.61 7.53
C VAL A 119 -8.48 7.83 7.25
N ASP A 120 -9.15 8.56 8.13
CA ASP A 120 -10.60 8.79 8.02
C ASP A 120 -10.94 9.64 6.79
N TRP A 121 -10.09 10.63 6.47
CA TRP A 121 -10.23 11.38 5.23
C TRP A 121 -10.07 10.47 4.01
N LEU A 122 -9.05 9.61 3.96
CA LEU A 122 -8.85 8.69 2.85
C LEU A 122 -10.07 7.78 2.65
N LEU A 123 -10.59 7.20 3.72
CA LEU A 123 -11.75 6.32 3.65
C LEU A 123 -13.01 7.08 3.24
N SER A 124 -13.17 8.35 3.66
CA SER A 124 -14.32 9.20 3.28
C SER A 124 -14.33 9.58 1.80
N THR A 125 -13.22 9.37 1.05
CA THR A 125 -13.20 9.59 -0.41
C THR A 125 -13.93 8.50 -1.20
N TYR A 126 -14.35 7.42 -0.54
CA TYR A 126 -15.17 6.37 -1.10
C TYR A 126 -16.62 6.53 -0.64
N GLU A 127 -17.59 6.17 -1.47
CA GLU A 127 -18.98 6.03 -1.06
C GLU A 127 -19.13 4.85 -0.07
N ASP A 128 -18.54 3.70 -0.42
CA ASP A 128 -18.32 2.54 0.46
C ASP A 128 -16.92 1.99 0.24
N TRP A 129 -16.02 2.20 1.20
CA TRP A 129 -14.64 1.68 1.10
C TRP A 129 -14.55 0.15 1.28
N HIS A 130 -15.62 -0.53 1.69
CA HIS A 130 -15.68 -2.00 1.71
C HIS A 130 -15.99 -2.59 0.34
N ASP A 131 -16.52 -1.77 -0.58
CA ASP A 131 -16.74 -2.19 -1.96
C ASP A 131 -15.41 -2.15 -2.73
N ILE A 132 -14.78 -3.32 -2.85
CA ILE A 132 -13.50 -3.48 -3.55
C ILE A 132 -13.56 -3.10 -5.03
N THR A 133 -14.75 -3.08 -5.64
CA THR A 133 -14.90 -2.70 -7.06
C THR A 133 -14.75 -1.20 -7.27
N SER A 134 -14.91 -0.40 -6.21
CA SER A 134 -14.73 1.05 -6.20
C SER A 134 -13.28 1.48 -6.01
N TRP A 135 -12.38 0.54 -5.66
CA TRP A 135 -10.99 0.88 -5.38
C TRP A 135 -10.21 1.21 -6.65
N PRO A 136 -9.38 2.25 -6.64
CA PRO A 136 -8.52 2.57 -7.77
C PRO A 136 -7.67 1.37 -8.21
N ALA A 137 -7.61 1.15 -9.52
CA ALA A 137 -6.83 0.08 -10.14
C ALA A 137 -6.26 0.56 -11.47
N LEU A 138 -5.24 -0.14 -11.97
CA LEU A 138 -4.71 0.15 -13.30
C LEU A 138 -5.78 -0.06 -14.38
N PRO A 139 -5.86 0.80 -15.40
CA PRO A 139 -6.74 0.58 -16.55
C PRO A 139 -6.47 -0.79 -17.19
N GLY A 140 -7.52 -1.58 -17.38
CA GLY A 140 -7.42 -2.93 -17.96
C GLY A 140 -6.95 -4.02 -16.97
N ALA A 141 -6.69 -3.69 -15.69
CA ALA A 141 -6.49 -4.71 -14.68
C ALA A 141 -7.77 -5.57 -14.54
N ALA A 142 -7.59 -6.86 -14.27
CA ALA A 142 -8.71 -7.72 -13.89
C ALA A 142 -9.44 -7.08 -12.69
N ALA A 143 -10.78 -7.07 -12.74
CA ALA A 143 -11.57 -6.52 -11.64
C ALA A 143 -11.10 -7.11 -10.31
N LEU A 144 -10.88 -6.22 -9.33
CA LEU A 144 -10.52 -6.65 -8.00
C LEU A 144 -11.66 -7.54 -7.49
N ALA A 145 -11.36 -8.78 -7.17
CA ALA A 145 -12.32 -9.72 -6.62
C ALA A 145 -11.80 -10.19 -5.26
N ARG A 146 -12.64 -10.09 -4.23
CA ARG A 146 -12.33 -10.85 -3.01
C ARG A 146 -12.24 -12.32 -3.39
N PRO A 147 -11.17 -13.03 -2.98
CA PRO A 147 -11.20 -14.48 -3.03
C PRO A 147 -12.49 -14.90 -2.32
N ALA A 148 -13.36 -15.62 -3.02
CA ALA A 148 -14.56 -16.16 -2.39
C ALA A 148 -14.13 -16.78 -1.06
N ALA A 149 -14.66 -16.31 0.04
CA ALA A 149 -14.45 -16.96 1.32
C ALA A 149 -14.78 -18.42 1.08
N LYS A 150 -13.79 -19.30 1.25
CA LYS A 150 -14.07 -20.74 1.23
C LYS A 150 -15.09 -20.94 2.34
N GLN A 151 -16.34 -20.96 1.98
CA GLN A 151 -17.40 -21.43 2.86
C GLN A 151 -17.03 -22.89 3.13
N GLY A 152 -16.25 -23.09 4.21
CA GLY A 152 -15.98 -24.42 4.69
C GLY A 152 -17.34 -25.00 5.05
N ASP A 153 -17.62 -26.21 4.58
CA ASP A 153 -18.75 -26.98 5.05
C ASP A 153 -18.78 -26.86 6.59
N PRO A 154 -19.85 -26.32 7.19
CA PRO A 154 -19.93 -26.13 8.64
C PRO A 154 -19.77 -27.44 9.44
N LEU A 155 -19.94 -28.58 8.80
CA LEU A 155 -19.75 -29.91 9.38
C LEU A 155 -18.29 -30.42 9.27
N THR A 156 -17.41 -29.71 8.55
CA THR A 156 -15.99 -30.10 8.47
C THR A 156 -15.25 -29.77 9.77
N LYS A 157 -14.10 -30.41 9.99
CA LYS A 157 -13.23 -30.17 11.15
C LYS A 157 -12.78 -28.71 11.31
N SER A 158 -12.87 -27.88 10.26
CA SER A 158 -12.53 -26.45 10.27
C SER A 158 -13.75 -25.53 10.41
N GLY A 159 -14.98 -26.05 10.31
CA GLY A 159 -16.21 -25.29 10.49
C GLY A 159 -16.56 -25.08 11.96
N VAL A 160 -17.39 -24.07 12.24
CA VAL A 160 -17.82 -23.73 13.61
C VAL A 160 -18.52 -24.91 14.28
N VAL A 161 -19.38 -25.64 13.55
CA VAL A 161 -20.07 -26.83 14.06
C VAL A 161 -19.09 -27.96 14.32
N GLY A 162 -18.13 -28.18 13.41
CA GLY A 162 -17.08 -29.19 13.61
C GLY A 162 -16.14 -28.87 14.76
N ALA A 163 -15.93 -27.58 15.11
CA ALA A 163 -15.21 -27.16 16.29
C ALA A 163 -16.00 -27.46 17.56
N PHE A 164 -17.32 -27.17 17.55
CA PHE A 164 -18.23 -27.47 18.66
C PHE A 164 -18.30 -28.97 18.98
N CYS A 165 -18.49 -29.82 17.94
CA CYS A 165 -18.52 -31.26 18.08
C CYS A 165 -17.21 -31.92 18.60
N ARG A 166 -16.09 -31.18 18.60
CA ARG A 166 -14.82 -31.65 19.17
C ARG A 166 -14.66 -31.35 20.67
N VAL A 167 -15.49 -30.46 21.21
CA VAL A 167 -15.42 -30.04 22.61
C VAL A 167 -16.42 -30.80 23.48
N TYR A 168 -17.46 -31.38 22.89
CA TYR A 168 -18.50 -32.19 23.47
C TYR A 168 -18.57 -33.56 22.82
#